data_d0d2f8c5fa0739ae87560229545c1759
#
_entry.id   d0d2f8c5fa0739ae87560229545c1759
#
_cell.length_a   1.000
_cell.length_b   1.000
_cell.length_c   1.000
_cell.angle_alpha   90.00
_cell.angle_beta   90.00
_cell.angle_gamma   90.00
#
_symmetry.space_group_name_H-M   'P 1'
#
loop_
_entity.id
_entity.type
_entity.pdbx_description
1 polymer ?
#
loop_
_entity_poly.entity_id
_entity_poly.type
_entity_poly.pdbx_seq_one_letter_code
_entity_poly.pdbx_strand_id
1 'polypeptide(L)'
;MKVGIVIYSNDPETVWNAFRFGNYAVKEGETVQVFLIGKGVESESLDTWAFKITGQMRSFVEGGGAIAACETCLTIHHLGGSEQRWHIRRRGHAPRAAPR
;
A
#
# COMPACT_ATOMS: atom_id res chain seq x y z
N MET A 1 -18.32 4.85 5.53
CA MET A 1 -17.71 5.67 4.47
C MET A 1 -16.57 4.89 3.85
N LYS A 2 -16.31 5.10 2.58
CA LYS A 2 -15.18 4.48 1.91
C LYS A 2 -14.10 5.53 1.72
N VAL A 3 -12.87 5.18 2.12
CA VAL A 3 -11.74 6.09 2.08
C VAL A 3 -10.67 5.50 1.19
N GLY A 4 -10.18 6.28 0.23
CA GLY A 4 -9.08 5.88 -0.62
C GLY A 4 -7.87 6.75 -0.33
N ILE A 5 -6.71 6.11 -0.17
CA ILE A 5 -5.46 6.81 0.07
C ILE A 5 -4.50 6.42 -1.04
N VAL A 6 -3.96 7.42 -1.73
CA VAL A 6 -2.97 7.18 -2.79
C VAL A 6 -1.60 7.58 -2.26
N ILE A 7 -0.67 6.64 -2.31
CA ILE A 7 0.70 6.91 -1.89
C ILE A 7 1.61 6.81 -3.10
N TYR A 8 2.23 7.91 -3.48
CA TYR A 8 3.19 7.93 -4.58
C TYR A 8 4.58 8.41 -4.14
N SER A 9 4.78 8.52 -2.84
CA SER A 9 6.03 8.99 -2.26
C SER A 9 6.82 7.82 -1.69
N ASN A 10 8.14 7.96 -1.64
CA ASN A 10 8.98 7.03 -0.89
C ASN A 10 9.65 7.73 0.29
N ASP A 11 9.12 8.85 0.73
CA ASP A 11 9.61 9.51 1.92
C ASP A 11 9.09 8.77 3.15
N PRO A 12 9.97 8.28 4.03
CA PRO A 12 9.52 7.45 5.17
C PRO A 12 8.48 8.14 6.05
N GLU A 13 8.65 9.39 6.36
CA GLU A 13 7.70 10.08 7.24
C GLU A 13 6.34 10.22 6.57
N THR A 14 6.32 10.58 5.30
CA THR A 14 5.08 10.74 4.56
C THR A 14 4.32 9.42 4.50
N VAL A 15 5.00 8.34 4.17
CA VAL A 15 4.37 7.03 4.04
C VAL A 15 3.89 6.53 5.40
N TRP A 16 4.70 6.73 6.44
CA TRP A 16 4.34 6.34 7.79
C TRP A 16 3.06 7.04 8.23
N ASN A 17 2.96 8.34 7.98
CA ASN A 17 1.76 9.09 8.35
C ASN A 17 0.55 8.67 7.53
N ALA A 18 0.73 8.33 6.26
CA ALA A 18 -0.39 7.87 5.45
C ALA A 18 -0.99 6.59 6.02
N PHE A 19 -0.15 5.63 6.40
CA PHE A 19 -0.65 4.40 6.99
C PHE A 19 -1.21 4.62 8.39
N ARG A 20 -0.67 5.56 9.14
CA ARG A 20 -1.26 5.91 10.44
C ARG A 20 -2.67 6.45 10.27
N PHE A 21 -2.86 7.32 9.29
CA PHE A 21 -4.19 7.82 9.00
C PHE A 21 -5.12 6.68 8.58
N GLY A 22 -4.62 5.77 7.75
CA GLY A 22 -5.40 4.60 7.34
C GLY A 22 -5.82 3.76 8.54
N ASN A 23 -4.89 3.55 9.46
CA ASN A 23 -5.19 2.79 10.68
C ASN A 23 -6.25 3.47 11.53
N TYR A 24 -6.17 4.78 11.64
CA TYR A 24 -7.16 5.54 12.38
C TYR A 24 -8.54 5.36 11.75
N ALA A 25 -8.63 5.48 10.42
CA ALA A 25 -9.91 5.38 9.73
C ALA A 25 -10.50 3.98 9.87
N VAL A 26 -9.66 2.95 9.80
CA VAL A 26 -10.13 1.58 9.99
C VAL A 26 -10.70 1.41 11.41
N LYS A 27 -10.04 1.97 12.40
CA LYS A 27 -10.53 1.90 13.78
C LYS A 27 -11.88 2.59 13.94
N GLU A 28 -12.11 3.62 13.16
CA GLU A 28 -13.38 4.34 13.21
C GLU A 28 -14.47 3.64 12.42
N GLY A 29 -14.21 2.47 11.89
CA GLY A 29 -15.20 1.68 11.19
C GLY A 29 -15.33 1.97 9.71
N GLU A 30 -14.40 2.75 9.16
CA GLU A 30 -14.45 3.07 7.74
C GLU A 30 -13.84 1.97 6.90
N THR A 31 -14.27 1.87 5.65
CA THR A 31 -13.67 0.96 4.69
C THR A 31 -12.53 1.72 4.01
N VAL A 32 -11.30 1.23 4.16
CA VAL A 32 -10.13 1.98 3.71
C VAL A 32 -9.32 1.14 2.74
N GLN A 33 -8.94 1.76 1.63
CA GLN A 33 -8.04 1.16 0.67
C GLN A 33 -6.87 2.11 0.40
N VAL A 34 -5.65 1.56 0.44
CA VAL A 34 -4.44 2.27 0.07
C VAL A 34 -4.02 1.79 -1.30
N PHE A 35 -3.69 2.73 -2.20
CA PHE A 35 -3.19 2.41 -3.52
C PHE A 35 -1.76 2.94 -3.64
N LEU A 36 -0.81 2.04 -3.93
CA LEU A 36 0.60 2.38 -4.06
C LEU A 36 0.92 2.55 -5.54
N ILE A 37 1.47 3.71 -5.90
CA ILE A 37 1.81 4.01 -7.28
C ILE A 37 3.15 4.73 -7.31
N GLY A 38 3.91 4.56 -8.40
CA GLY A 38 5.21 5.19 -8.51
C GLY A 38 6.12 4.74 -7.38
N LYS A 39 6.83 5.68 -6.78
CA LYS A 39 7.75 5.36 -5.70
C LYS A 39 7.04 4.83 -4.46
N GLY A 40 5.73 5.03 -4.37
CA GLY A 40 4.97 4.51 -3.23
C GLY A 40 4.99 3.00 -3.14
N VAL A 41 5.26 2.30 -4.26
CA VAL A 41 5.34 0.83 -4.22
C VAL A 41 6.53 0.34 -3.40
N GLU A 42 7.47 1.24 -3.04
CA GLU A 42 8.62 0.88 -2.21
C GLU A 42 8.31 0.92 -0.72
N SER A 43 7.07 1.17 -0.33
CA SER A 43 6.71 1.42 1.07
C SER A 43 7.27 0.38 2.02
N GLU A 44 7.26 -0.88 1.63
CA GLU A 44 7.71 -1.96 2.49
C GLU A 44 9.19 -1.83 2.87
N SER A 45 9.98 -1.18 2.06
CA SER A 45 11.43 -1.10 2.25
C SER A 45 11.89 0.20 2.88
N LEU A 46 10.96 1.01 3.40
CA LEU A 46 11.29 2.36 3.84
C LEU A 46 11.51 2.48 5.35
N ASP A 47 11.49 1.39 6.08
CA ASP A 47 11.62 1.46 7.53
C ASP A 47 12.92 2.13 7.96
N THR A 48 12.79 3.04 8.91
CA THR A 48 13.96 3.65 9.57
C THR A 48 13.78 3.44 11.06
N TRP A 49 14.80 3.83 11.83
CA TRP A 49 14.67 3.71 13.28
C TRP A 49 13.56 4.59 13.82
N ALA A 50 13.26 5.69 13.12
CA ALA A 50 12.23 6.64 13.57
C ALA A 50 10.84 6.29 13.04
N PHE A 51 10.76 5.70 11.84
CA PHE A 51 9.48 5.47 11.20
C PHE A 51 9.39 4.00 10.77
N LYS A 52 8.58 3.23 11.49
CA LYS A 52 8.42 1.81 11.22
C LYS A 52 7.19 1.61 10.34
N ILE A 53 7.38 1.77 9.04
CA ILE A 53 6.30 1.71 8.09
C ILE A 53 5.68 0.30 8.06
N THR A 54 6.53 -0.74 8.10
CA THR A 54 5.99 -2.11 8.02
C THR A 54 5.10 -2.45 9.19
N GLY A 55 5.39 -1.88 10.39
CA GLY A 55 4.51 -2.08 11.53
C GLY A 55 3.14 -1.46 11.29
N GLN A 56 3.11 -0.28 10.70
CA GLN A 56 1.85 0.37 10.38
C GLN A 56 1.09 -0.38 9.30
N MET A 57 1.80 -0.88 8.28
CA MET A 57 1.17 -1.67 7.23
C MET A 57 0.55 -2.94 7.79
N ARG A 58 1.25 -3.61 8.68
CA ARG A 58 0.74 -4.84 9.28
C ARG A 58 -0.54 -4.56 10.07
N SER A 59 -0.54 -3.54 10.89
CA SER A 59 -1.73 -3.16 11.65
C SER A 59 -2.88 -2.84 10.71
N PHE A 60 -2.59 -2.15 9.61
CA PHE A 60 -3.61 -1.75 8.65
C PHE A 60 -4.27 -2.96 8.02
N VAL A 61 -3.48 -3.92 7.55
CA VAL A 61 -4.03 -5.12 6.91
C VAL A 61 -4.76 -5.98 7.94
N GLU A 62 -4.19 -6.14 9.12
CA GLU A 62 -4.83 -6.94 10.15
C GLU A 62 -6.14 -6.34 10.63
N GLY A 63 -6.25 -5.02 10.58
CA GLY A 63 -7.48 -4.35 10.96
C GLY A 63 -8.55 -4.35 9.88
N GLY A 64 -8.26 -4.86 8.71
CA GLY A 64 -9.22 -4.96 7.63
C GLY A 64 -8.97 -4.00 6.48
N GLY A 65 -7.92 -3.21 6.52
CA GLY A 65 -7.57 -2.35 5.40
C GLY A 65 -7.08 -3.13 4.20
N ALA A 66 -7.23 -2.57 3.01
CA ALA A 66 -6.79 -3.22 1.78
C ALA A 66 -5.68 -2.41 1.13
N ILE A 67 -4.70 -3.10 0.58
CA ILE A 67 -3.61 -2.45 -0.15
C ILE A 67 -3.63 -2.96 -1.58
N ALA A 68 -3.58 -2.03 -2.53
CA ALA A 68 -3.45 -2.34 -3.94
C ALA A 68 -2.23 -1.61 -4.48
N ALA A 69 -1.63 -2.12 -5.54
CA ALA A 69 -0.45 -1.50 -6.11
C ALA A 69 -0.50 -1.56 -7.63
N CYS A 70 0.14 -0.57 -8.26
CA CYS A 70 0.26 -0.54 -9.70
C CYS A 70 1.24 -1.64 -10.12
N GLU A 71 0.78 -2.55 -10.96
CA GLU A 71 1.60 -3.67 -11.38
C GLU A 71 2.84 -3.22 -12.13
N THR A 72 2.68 -2.25 -13.02
CA THR A 72 3.80 -1.73 -13.78
C THR A 72 4.85 -1.12 -12.86
N CYS A 73 4.41 -0.39 -11.84
CA CYS A 73 5.34 0.24 -10.90
C CYS A 73 6.08 -0.80 -10.09
N LEU A 74 5.41 -1.86 -9.67
CA LEU A 74 6.09 -2.95 -8.97
C LEU A 74 7.19 -3.54 -9.81
N THR A 75 6.94 -3.73 -11.10
CA THR A 75 7.93 -4.28 -12.02
C THR A 75 9.11 -3.33 -12.19
N ILE A 76 8.82 -2.04 -12.39
CA ILE A 76 9.87 -1.03 -12.60
C ILE A 76 10.79 -0.96 -11.38
N HIS A 77 10.24 -1.09 -10.18
CA HIS A 77 11.01 -1.00 -8.95
C HIS A 77 11.49 -2.36 -8.45
N HIS A 78 11.30 -3.42 -9.25
CA HIS A 78 11.77 -4.77 -8.93
C HIS A 78 11.21 -5.29 -7.61
N LEU A 79 9.93 -5.05 -7.38
CA LEU A 79 9.28 -5.42 -6.12
C LEU A 79 8.23 -6.49 -6.30
N GLY A 80 8.33 -7.28 -7.36
CA GLY A 80 7.43 -8.40 -7.56
C GLY A 80 7.56 -9.38 -6.40
N GLY A 81 6.48 -9.72 -5.75
CA GLY A 81 6.50 -10.58 -4.58
C GLY A 81 6.01 -9.89 -3.34
N SER A 82 6.14 -8.55 -3.26
CA SER A 82 5.62 -7.81 -2.12
C SER A 82 4.11 -7.98 -1.99
N GLU A 83 3.43 -8.10 -3.12
CA GLU A 83 1.99 -8.24 -3.11
C GLU A 83 1.54 -9.49 -2.37
N GLN A 84 2.32 -10.57 -2.41
CA GLN A 84 1.95 -11.77 -1.70
C GLN A 84 2.10 -11.61 -0.20
N ARG A 85 3.20 -10.96 0.22
CA ARG A 85 3.47 -10.77 1.64
C ARG A 85 2.41 -9.93 2.32
N TRP A 86 1.91 -8.91 1.62
CA TRP A 86 0.98 -7.95 2.20
C TRP A 86 -0.43 -8.11 1.65
N HIS A 87 -0.67 -9.15 0.85
CA HIS A 87 -1.96 -9.34 0.17
C HIS A 87 -2.31 -8.15 -0.70
N ILE A 88 -1.29 -7.58 -1.36
CA ILE A 88 -1.47 -6.41 -2.19
C ILE A 88 -2.07 -6.84 -3.51
N ARG A 89 -3.12 -6.16 -3.94
CA ARG A 89 -3.73 -6.42 -5.23
C ARG A 89 -3.01 -5.64 -6.31
N ARG A 90 -2.77 -6.28 -7.44
CA ARG A 90 -2.17 -5.62 -8.58
C ARG A 90 -3.24 -4.91 -9.36
N ARG A 91 -3.03 -3.63 -9.61
CA ARG A 91 -4.00 -2.78 -10.27
C ARG A 91 -3.30 -1.88 -11.28
N GLY A 92 -4.09 -1.19 -12.11
CA GLY A 92 -3.57 -0.15 -12.98
C GLY A 92 -2.83 -0.66 -14.18
N HIS A 93 -2.90 -1.92 -14.43
CA HIS A 93 -2.28 -2.51 -15.59
C HIS A 93 -3.29 -2.54 -16.72
N ALA A 94 -2.82 -2.33 -17.95
CA ALA A 94 -3.69 -2.48 -19.08
C ALA A 94 -4.33 -3.84 -18.99
N PRO A 95 -5.60 -3.92 -19.27
CA PRO A 95 -6.27 -5.19 -19.14
C PRO A 95 -5.50 -6.17 -19.95
N ARG A 96 -4.93 -7.08 -19.26
CA ARG A 96 -4.38 -8.16 -19.95
C ARG A 96 -5.51 -8.79 -20.66
N ALA A 97 -5.14 -9.26 -21.74
CA ALA A 97 -6.08 -9.93 -22.53
C ALA A 97 -6.87 -10.76 -21.59
N ALA A 98 -8.13 -10.64 -21.74
CA ALA A 98 -8.99 -11.34 -20.85
C ALA A 98 -8.55 -12.77 -20.78
N PRO A 99 -8.61 -13.29 -19.64
CA PRO A 99 -8.31 -14.69 -19.52
C PRO A 99 -9.22 -15.42 -20.43
N ARG A 100 -8.67 -16.30 -21.03
CA ARG A 100 -9.43 -17.02 -22.03
C ARG A 100 -10.01 -18.25 -21.45
#